data_b02d074062de8fe0f2082ee6bfc97fb9
#
_entry.id   b02d074062de8fe0f2082ee6bfc97fb9
#
_cell.length_a   1.000
_cell.length_b   1.000
_cell.length_c   1.000
_cell.angle_alpha   90.00
_cell.angle_beta   90.00
_cell.angle_gamma   90.00
#
_symmetry.space_group_name_H-M   'P 1'
#
loop_
_entity.id
_entity.type
_entity.pdbx_description
1 polymer ?
#
loop_
_entity_poly.entity_id
_entity_poly.type
_entity_poly.pdbx_seq_one_letter_code
_entity_poly.pdbx_strand_id
1 'polypeptide(L)'
;MFRKLLDEGIAGDNIGVLLRGVEKDDVERGQVLAKPGSIKPHTKFKGEVYILSKEEGGRHTPFFNGYRPQFYIRTTDVTGSLKLPEGVEMVMPGDNTSITAELHTPVALEKGARATTWGCCCAGRRRKKWSADR
;
A
#
# COMPACT_ATOMS: atom_id res chain seq x y z
N MET A 1 -6.98 -14.77 19.75
CA MET A 1 -7.93 -14.72 20.85
C MET A 1 -8.14 -16.12 21.41
N PHE A 2 -7.85 -16.29 22.68
CA PHE A 2 -8.27 -17.44 23.50
C PHE A 2 -7.75 -18.83 23.13
N ARG A 3 -6.43 -19.00 22.96
CA ARG A 3 -5.73 -20.30 23.02
C ARG A 3 -6.41 -21.47 22.28
N LYS A 4 -7.17 -21.19 21.23
CA LYS A 4 -7.64 -22.23 20.32
C LYS A 4 -6.55 -22.53 19.31
N LEU A 5 -6.19 -23.79 19.21
CA LEU A 5 -5.41 -24.27 18.07
C LEU A 5 -6.35 -24.31 16.88
N LEU A 6 -5.91 -23.72 15.78
CA LEU A 6 -6.64 -23.70 14.52
C LEU A 6 -5.89 -24.61 13.53
N ASP A 7 -6.63 -25.48 12.86
CA ASP A 7 -6.07 -26.33 11.81
C ASP A 7 -5.79 -25.55 10.54
N GLU A 8 -6.60 -24.51 10.27
CA GLU A 8 -6.42 -23.61 9.14
C GLU A 8 -6.86 -22.18 9.49
N GLY A 9 -6.27 -21.19 8.82
CA GLY A 9 -6.64 -19.79 8.91
C GLY A 9 -7.20 -19.29 7.59
N ILE A 10 -8.29 -18.55 7.65
CA ILE A 10 -8.99 -17.99 6.48
C ILE A 10 -8.59 -16.53 6.29
N ALA A 11 -8.66 -16.03 5.06
CA ALA A 11 -8.38 -14.64 4.75
C ALA A 11 -9.31 -13.70 5.54
N GLY A 12 -8.72 -12.83 6.36
CA GLY A 12 -9.41 -11.92 7.27
C GLY A 12 -9.26 -12.29 8.74
N ASP A 13 -8.80 -13.48 9.05
CA ASP A 13 -8.56 -13.93 10.41
C ASP A 13 -7.29 -13.28 11.01
N ASN A 14 -7.36 -13.01 12.30
CA ASN A 14 -6.20 -12.61 13.09
C ASN A 14 -5.69 -13.81 13.89
N ILE A 15 -4.58 -14.36 13.47
CA ILE A 15 -4.01 -15.60 14.00
C ILE A 15 -2.62 -15.35 14.62
N GLY A 16 -2.29 -16.15 15.62
CA GLY A 16 -0.94 -16.22 16.17
C GLY A 16 -0.17 -17.36 15.51
N VAL A 17 0.98 -17.05 14.92
CA VAL A 17 1.85 -18.03 14.25
C VAL A 17 3.15 -18.17 15.05
N LEU A 18 3.52 -19.42 15.37
CA LEU A 18 4.80 -19.73 15.97
C LEU A 18 5.85 -19.95 14.88
N LEU A 19 6.82 -19.06 14.81
CA LEU A 19 7.95 -19.17 13.89
C LEU A 19 9.12 -19.85 14.60
N ARG A 20 9.79 -20.78 13.91
CA ARG A 20 11.02 -21.42 14.38
C ARG A 20 12.19 -21.07 13.47
N GLY A 21 13.36 -20.84 14.07
CA GLY A 21 14.57 -20.51 13.32
C GLY A 21 14.66 -19.04 12.88
N VAL A 22 13.85 -18.17 13.47
CA VAL A 22 13.85 -16.72 13.24
C VAL A 22 13.98 -16.02 14.58
N GLU A 23 14.88 -15.07 14.70
CA GLU A 23 15.03 -14.26 15.88
C GLU A 23 13.95 -13.16 15.95
N LYS A 24 13.69 -12.65 17.15
CA LYS A 24 12.66 -11.62 17.36
C LYS A 24 12.97 -10.34 16.57
N ASP A 25 14.26 -10.02 16.47
CA ASP A 25 14.73 -8.79 15.84
C ASP A 25 14.71 -8.86 14.30
N ASP A 26 14.55 -10.07 13.73
CA ASP A 26 14.39 -10.29 12.29
C ASP A 26 12.96 -10.03 11.82
N VAL A 27 12.00 -9.92 12.75
CA VAL A 27 10.58 -9.78 12.41
C VAL A 27 10.10 -8.36 12.67
N GLU A 28 9.76 -7.66 11.61
CA GLU A 28 9.24 -6.30 11.68
C GLU A 28 7.76 -6.25 11.27
N ARG A 29 7.07 -5.23 11.78
CA ARG A 29 5.69 -4.96 11.41
C ARG A 29 5.58 -4.67 9.91
N GLY A 30 4.64 -5.33 9.25
CA GLY A 30 4.37 -5.14 7.83
C GLY A 30 5.04 -6.17 6.93
N GLN A 31 5.88 -7.04 7.49
CA GLN A 31 6.40 -8.18 6.76
C GLN A 31 5.29 -9.19 6.45
N VAL A 32 5.47 -9.93 5.38
CA VAL A 32 4.49 -10.87 4.84
C VAL A 32 5.08 -12.27 4.81
N LEU A 33 4.39 -13.21 5.46
CA LEU A 33 4.71 -14.63 5.34
C LEU A 33 4.16 -15.15 4.01
N ALA A 34 5.04 -15.69 3.19
CA ALA A 34 4.70 -16.19 1.88
C ALA A 34 5.56 -17.39 1.48
N LYS A 35 5.14 -18.14 0.47
CA LYS A 35 5.99 -19.19 -0.09
C LYS A 35 7.27 -18.57 -0.66
N PRO A 36 8.42 -19.24 -0.56
CA PRO A 36 9.66 -18.76 -1.14
C PRO A 36 9.50 -18.40 -2.63
N GLY A 37 9.91 -17.18 -3.00
CA GLY A 37 9.86 -16.71 -4.38
C GLY A 37 8.49 -16.24 -4.88
N SER A 38 7.41 -16.32 -4.09
CA SER A 38 6.07 -15.89 -4.52
C SER A 38 5.90 -14.37 -4.51
N ILE A 39 6.48 -13.69 -3.54
CA ILE A 39 6.40 -12.23 -3.38
C ILE A 39 7.80 -11.65 -3.30
N LYS A 40 8.01 -10.53 -3.97
CA LYS A 40 9.27 -9.77 -3.92
C LYS A 40 9.02 -8.40 -3.27
N PRO A 41 9.97 -7.88 -2.50
CA PRO A 41 9.92 -6.51 -2.02
C PRO A 41 10.20 -5.54 -3.17
N HIS A 42 9.41 -4.47 -3.25
CA HIS A 42 9.55 -3.43 -4.26
C HIS A 42 9.60 -2.06 -3.58
N THR A 43 10.47 -1.19 -4.07
CA THR A 43 10.57 0.21 -3.65
C THR A 43 9.84 1.15 -4.61
N LYS A 44 9.65 0.73 -5.87
CA LYS A 44 8.95 1.52 -6.88
C LYS A 44 7.77 0.74 -7.43
N PHE A 45 6.66 1.45 -7.61
CA PHE A 45 5.49 0.88 -8.25
C PHE A 45 4.71 1.95 -9.01
N LYS A 46 3.99 1.50 -10.02
CA LYS A 46 3.01 2.32 -10.74
C LYS A 46 1.61 1.93 -10.32
N GLY A 47 0.74 2.90 -10.19
CA GLY A 47 -0.64 2.64 -9.82
C GLY A 47 -1.58 3.72 -10.29
N GLU A 48 -2.83 3.36 -10.40
CA GLU A 48 -3.92 4.30 -10.60
C GLU A 48 -4.47 4.71 -9.26
N VAL A 49 -4.62 6.00 -9.03
CA VAL A 49 -5.20 6.56 -7.82
C VAL A 49 -6.43 7.38 -8.15
N TYR A 50 -7.40 7.27 -7.28
CA TYR A 50 -8.54 8.16 -7.22
C TYR A 50 -8.37 9.06 -6.01
N ILE A 51 -8.41 10.36 -6.24
CA ILE A 51 -8.32 11.35 -5.18
C ILE A 51 -9.74 11.69 -4.75
N LEU A 52 -10.07 11.39 -3.49
CA LEU A 52 -11.38 11.69 -2.96
C LEU A 52 -11.64 13.19 -2.97
N SER A 53 -12.84 13.57 -3.40
CA SER A 53 -13.32 14.95 -3.35
C SER A 53 -13.64 15.38 -1.92
N LYS A 54 -13.86 16.69 -1.71
CA LYS A 54 -14.26 17.25 -0.43
C LYS A 54 -15.55 16.61 0.11
N GLU A 55 -16.51 16.37 -0.76
CA GLU A 55 -17.81 15.78 -0.41
C GLU A 55 -17.69 14.34 0.07
N GLU A 56 -16.66 13.63 -0.40
CA GLU A 56 -16.32 12.25 -0.01
C GLU A 56 -15.43 12.19 1.23
N GLY A 57 -15.15 13.34 1.88
CA GLY A 57 -14.25 13.42 3.03
C GLY A 57 -12.76 13.45 2.67
N GLY A 58 -12.45 13.78 1.42
CA GLY A 58 -11.08 13.87 0.91
C GLY A 58 -10.45 15.25 1.08
N ARG A 59 -9.45 15.51 0.27
CA ARG A 59 -8.69 16.78 0.28
C ARG A 59 -9.49 17.94 -0.29
N HIS A 60 -9.12 19.15 0.17
CA HIS A 60 -9.63 20.42 -0.38
C HIS A 60 -8.65 21.06 -1.34
N THR A 61 -7.39 20.65 -1.32
CA THR A 61 -6.31 21.29 -2.08
C THR A 61 -5.70 20.30 -3.06
N PRO A 62 -5.36 20.73 -4.28
CA PRO A 62 -4.60 19.92 -5.21
C PRO A 62 -3.21 19.59 -4.66
N PHE A 63 -2.55 18.59 -5.21
CA PHE A 63 -1.16 18.31 -4.91
C PHE A 63 -0.32 18.32 -6.18
N PHE A 64 0.95 18.63 -5.99
CA PHE A 64 1.92 18.79 -7.06
C PHE A 64 2.88 17.59 -7.11
N ASN A 65 3.66 17.55 -8.19
CA ASN A 65 4.72 16.57 -8.33
C ASN A 65 5.71 16.65 -7.15
N GLY A 66 6.18 15.48 -6.69
CA GLY A 66 7.06 15.39 -5.53
C GLY A 66 6.35 15.39 -4.16
N TYR A 67 5.02 15.32 -4.14
CA TYR A 67 4.27 15.14 -2.90
C TYR A 67 4.68 13.86 -2.18
N ARG A 68 4.86 13.93 -0.86
CA ARG A 68 5.34 12.82 -0.01
C ARG A 68 4.27 12.37 0.98
N PRO A 69 3.32 11.54 0.57
CA PRO A 69 2.34 10.96 1.49
C PRO A 69 2.89 9.76 2.24
N GLN A 70 2.19 9.38 3.30
CA GLN A 70 2.30 8.06 3.89
C GLN A 70 1.39 7.08 3.12
N PHE A 71 1.96 5.97 2.72
CA PHE A 71 1.25 4.87 2.08
C PHE A 71 0.93 3.80 3.10
N TYR A 72 -0.32 3.43 3.17
CA TYR A 72 -0.79 2.29 3.94
C TYR A 72 -0.92 1.09 3.02
N ILE A 73 -0.04 0.13 3.20
CA ILE A 73 0.02 -1.09 2.37
C ILE A 73 -0.08 -2.29 3.29
N ARG A 74 -1.20 -3.01 3.24
CA ARG A 74 -1.52 -4.11 4.16
C ARG A 74 -1.47 -3.64 5.63
N THR A 75 -0.44 -4.00 6.38
CA THR A 75 -0.27 -3.68 7.81
C THR A 75 0.87 -2.72 8.09
N THR A 76 1.56 -2.26 7.05
CA THR A 76 2.67 -1.31 7.19
C THR A 76 2.30 0.06 6.64
N ASP A 77 2.88 1.09 7.23
CA ASP A 77 2.86 2.46 6.78
C ASP A 77 4.27 2.88 6.34
N VAL A 78 4.39 3.34 5.13
CA VAL A 78 5.67 3.72 4.52
C VAL A 78 5.53 5.07 3.86
N THR A 79 6.49 5.94 4.12
CA THR A 79 6.60 7.22 3.42
C THR A 79 7.21 7.00 2.04
N GLY A 80 6.65 7.65 1.05
CA GLY A 80 7.19 7.63 -0.29
C GLY A 80 6.95 8.95 -1.02
N SER A 81 7.60 9.13 -2.14
CA SER A 81 7.40 10.27 -3.03
C SER A 81 6.55 9.86 -4.22
N LEU A 82 5.64 10.75 -4.62
CA LEU A 82 4.82 10.60 -5.81
C LEU A 82 5.47 11.33 -6.98
N LYS A 83 5.54 10.63 -8.10
CA LYS A 83 5.88 11.21 -9.39
C LYS A 83 4.66 11.13 -10.30
N LEU A 84 4.24 12.27 -10.80
CA LEU A 84 3.16 12.36 -11.78
C LEU A 84 3.71 12.04 -13.17
N PRO A 85 2.86 11.55 -14.08
CA PRO A 85 3.24 11.34 -15.48
C PRO A 85 3.54 12.67 -16.17
N GLU A 86 4.29 12.60 -17.24
CA GLU A 86 4.62 13.76 -18.08
C GLU A 86 3.34 14.45 -18.58
N GLY A 87 3.29 15.77 -18.42
CA GLY A 87 2.12 16.60 -18.80
C GLY A 87 1.11 16.85 -17.68
N VAL A 88 1.26 16.26 -16.50
CA VAL A 88 0.41 16.53 -15.34
C VAL A 88 1.25 17.18 -14.24
N GLU A 89 1.07 18.47 -14.04
CA GLU A 89 1.79 19.22 -13.00
C GLU A 89 1.10 19.14 -11.65
N MET A 90 -0.24 19.07 -11.66
CA MET A 90 -1.04 18.97 -10.45
C MET A 90 -2.23 18.04 -10.64
N VAL A 91 -2.74 17.49 -9.56
CA VAL A 91 -3.93 16.65 -9.54
C VAL A 91 -4.96 17.25 -8.59
N MET A 92 -6.19 17.34 -9.07
CA MET A 92 -7.31 17.90 -8.30
C MET A 92 -8.07 16.81 -7.54
N PRO A 93 -8.73 17.19 -6.43
CA PRO A 93 -9.69 16.30 -5.78
C PRO A 93 -10.81 15.88 -6.74
N GLY A 94 -11.14 14.58 -6.76
CA GLY A 94 -12.11 13.98 -7.69
C GLY A 94 -11.49 13.36 -8.94
N ASP A 95 -10.22 13.59 -9.19
CA ASP A 95 -9.54 13.07 -10.39
C ASP A 95 -9.04 11.64 -10.22
N ASN A 96 -9.02 10.93 -11.36
CA ASN A 96 -8.30 9.66 -11.51
C ASN A 96 -6.99 9.92 -12.26
N THR A 97 -5.89 9.50 -11.70
CA THR A 97 -4.60 9.64 -12.38
C THR A 97 -3.70 8.43 -12.13
N SER A 98 -2.81 8.20 -13.09
CA SER A 98 -1.74 7.22 -12.90
C SER A 98 -0.56 7.90 -12.20
N ILE A 99 -0.02 7.25 -11.20
CA ILE A 99 1.14 7.75 -10.47
C ILE A 99 2.26 6.73 -10.47
N THR A 100 3.47 7.21 -10.35
CA THR A 100 4.64 6.41 -9.99
C THR A 100 5.02 6.76 -8.55
N ALA A 101 4.99 5.79 -7.66
CA ALA A 101 5.39 5.97 -6.28
C ALA A 101 6.77 5.34 -6.05
N GLU A 102 7.60 6.07 -5.32
CA GLU A 102 8.91 5.62 -4.87
C GLU A 102 8.91 5.61 -3.34
N LEU A 103 8.97 4.42 -2.75
CA LEU A 103 8.92 4.21 -1.32
C LEU A 103 10.32 4.27 -0.71
N HIS A 104 10.43 4.76 0.51
CA HIS A 104 11.71 4.77 1.25
C HIS A 104 12.11 3.39 1.75
N THR A 105 11.13 2.54 2.05
CA THR A 105 11.35 1.18 2.52
C THR A 105 10.75 0.18 1.53
N PRO A 106 11.44 -0.92 1.22
CA PRO A 106 10.89 -1.95 0.35
C PRO A 106 9.68 -2.62 0.99
N VAL A 107 8.61 -2.78 0.23
CA VAL A 107 7.36 -3.41 0.68
C VAL A 107 7.00 -4.55 -0.26
N ALA A 108 6.47 -5.62 0.30
CA ALA A 108 5.97 -6.75 -0.45
C ALA A 108 4.69 -6.37 -1.22
N LEU A 109 4.84 -6.16 -2.51
CA LEU A 109 3.76 -5.76 -3.42
C LEU A 109 3.52 -6.83 -4.48
N GLU A 110 2.26 -7.07 -4.75
CA GLU A 110 1.79 -7.92 -5.84
C GLU A 110 0.97 -7.09 -6.82
N LYS A 111 0.89 -7.58 -8.05
CA LYS A 111 -0.01 -7.00 -9.04
C LYS A 111 -1.46 -7.06 -8.55
N GLY A 112 -2.13 -5.91 -8.51
CA GLY A 112 -3.50 -5.80 -8.02
C GLY A 112 -3.62 -5.56 -6.52
N ALA A 113 -2.53 -5.38 -5.78
CA ALA A 113 -2.57 -4.96 -4.38
C ALA A 113 -3.25 -3.60 -4.22
N ARG A 114 -3.88 -3.39 -3.08
CA ARG A 114 -4.49 -2.11 -2.72
C ARG A 114 -3.65 -1.42 -1.67
N ALA A 115 -3.50 -0.11 -1.82
CA ALA A 115 -2.90 0.74 -0.82
C ALA A 115 -3.78 1.97 -0.59
N THR A 116 -3.69 2.54 0.58
CA THR A 116 -4.31 3.83 0.91
C THR A 116 -3.22 4.81 1.34
N THR A 117 -3.47 6.09 1.19
CA THR A 117 -2.55 7.13 1.64
C THR A 117 -3.23 8.03 2.68
N TRP A 118 -2.51 8.35 3.76
CA TRP A 118 -2.95 9.33 4.73
C TRP A 118 -2.87 10.75 4.13
N GLY A 119 -3.94 11.52 4.28
CA GLY A 119 -4.02 12.87 3.71
C GLY A 119 -4.52 12.95 2.27
N CYS A 120 -4.60 11.85 1.58
CA CYS A 120 -5.44 11.61 0.44
C CYS A 120 -6.30 10.41 0.82
N CYS A 121 -7.52 10.60 1.31
CA CYS A 121 -8.41 9.50 1.59
C CYS A 121 -8.77 8.80 0.27
N CYS A 122 -7.95 7.86 -0.13
CA CYS A 122 -8.25 6.99 -1.26
C CYS A 122 -9.01 5.76 -0.77
N ALA A 123 -10.10 5.98 -0.01
CA ALA A 123 -11.03 4.94 0.41
C ALA A 123 -12.11 4.73 -0.66
N GLY A 124 -11.69 4.47 -1.89
CA GLY A 124 -12.62 4.10 -2.95
C GLY A 124 -12.87 2.59 -2.95
N ARG A 125 -14.13 2.18 -2.77
CA ARG A 125 -14.61 0.79 -2.85
C ARG A 125 -14.49 0.14 -4.24
N ARG A 126 -13.68 0.65 -5.16
CA ARG A 126 -13.51 0.06 -6.49
C ARG A 126 -12.10 -0.49 -6.65
N ARG A 127 -12.06 -1.70 -7.18
CA ARG A 127 -10.84 -2.46 -7.46
C ARG A 127 -9.94 -1.69 -8.42
N LYS A 128 -8.84 -1.13 -7.93
CA LYS A 128 -7.81 -0.57 -8.79
C LYS A 128 -6.59 -1.49 -8.79
N LYS A 129 -6.10 -1.76 -9.97
CA LYS A 129 -4.97 -2.66 -10.19
C LYS A 129 -3.67 -1.88 -10.09
N TRP A 130 -2.76 -2.37 -9.29
CA TRP A 130 -1.40 -1.88 -9.21
C TRP A 130 -0.49 -2.88 -9.94
N SER A 131 0.47 -2.38 -10.68
CA SER A 131 1.51 -3.23 -11.28
C SER A 131 2.87 -2.83 -10.73
N ALA A 132 3.61 -3.78 -10.21
CA ALA A 132 5.02 -3.60 -9.92
C ALA A 132 5.80 -3.70 -11.24
N ASP A 133 6.61 -2.71 -11.55
CA ASP A 133 7.59 -2.81 -12.64
C ASP A 133 8.74 -3.71 -12.19
N ARG A 134 9.20 -4.55 -13.12
CA ARG A 134 10.37 -5.41 -12.94
C ARG A 134 11.64 -4.58 -13.03
#